data_82696bb53e8be52190f501ac6d708a1d
#
_entry.id   82696bb53e8be52190f501ac6d708a1d
#
_cell.length_a   1.000
_cell.length_b   1.000
_cell.length_c   1.000
_cell.angle_alpha   90.00
_cell.angle_beta   90.00
_cell.angle_gamma   90.00
#
_symmetry.space_group_name_H-M   'P 1'
#
loop_
_entity.id
_entity.type
_entity.pdbx_description
1 polymer ?
#
loop_
_entity_poly.entity_id
_entity_poly.type
_entity_poly.pdbx_seq_one_letter_code
_entity_poly.pdbx_strand_id
1 'polypeptide(L)'
;KTAGVFSTDAQAKAAGNKGYLYMLSSTGEKQYFKAGDVHFVNLYDDVKTNDIGEINEKDMTIIGNPNPDIYGNIFAVLNYKNFTLNLGFNYSLGNDVYNYQRSILESESNFFNQTTAVTNRWRYEGQITDVPRLSYKDVLGNSRFSDRWIEDGSYLRLKTVKLTYNVPVNLSWLQGLSIWAEANNLFTITHYLGSDPEFSISNGALYQGIDAGNVAL
;
A
#
# COMPACT_ATOMS: atom_id res chain seq x y z
N LYS A 1 -3.52 -14.71 -2.44
CA LYS A 1 -4.26 -13.86 -3.38
C LYS A 1 -5.73 -13.83 -3.00
N THR A 2 -6.44 -12.70 -3.25
CA THR A 2 -7.86 -12.52 -2.93
C THR A 2 -8.69 -12.23 -4.19
N ALA A 3 -10.00 -12.46 -4.11
CA ALA A 3 -11.00 -12.14 -5.14
C ALA A 3 -12.11 -11.23 -4.58
N GLY A 4 -11.78 -10.38 -3.60
CA GLY A 4 -12.71 -9.46 -2.96
C GLY A 4 -13.31 -10.00 -1.66
N VAL A 5 -14.54 -9.60 -1.35
CA VAL A 5 -15.31 -10.00 -0.16
C VAL A 5 -16.58 -10.72 -0.60
N PHE A 6 -16.92 -11.82 0.05
CA PHE A 6 -18.17 -12.52 -0.22
C PHE A 6 -19.37 -11.65 0.14
N SER A 7 -20.18 -11.26 -0.84
CA SER A 7 -21.37 -10.47 -0.57
C SER A 7 -22.52 -11.30 0.00
N THR A 8 -22.58 -12.59 -0.36
CA THR A 8 -23.63 -13.53 0.08
C THR A 8 -23.07 -14.87 0.51
N ASP A 9 -23.79 -15.57 1.39
CA ASP A 9 -23.48 -16.97 1.76
C ASP A 9 -23.54 -17.92 0.56
N ALA A 10 -24.40 -17.64 -0.41
CA ALA A 10 -24.48 -18.42 -1.65
C ALA A 10 -23.17 -18.34 -2.45
N GLN A 11 -22.56 -17.13 -2.53
CA GLN A 11 -21.24 -16.95 -3.16
C GLN A 11 -20.14 -17.67 -2.38
N ALA A 12 -20.11 -17.55 -1.05
CA ALA A 12 -19.13 -18.20 -0.21
C ALA A 12 -19.19 -19.73 -0.36
N LYS A 13 -20.41 -20.29 -0.42
CA LYS A 13 -20.62 -21.71 -0.66
C LYS A 13 -20.21 -22.18 -2.06
N ALA A 14 -20.46 -21.35 -3.06
CA ALA A 14 -20.10 -21.67 -4.45
C ALA A 14 -18.60 -21.57 -4.74
N ALA A 15 -17.83 -20.87 -3.92
CA ALA A 15 -16.40 -20.66 -4.09
C ALA A 15 -15.58 -21.96 -3.84
N GLY A 16 -16.09 -22.85 -2.99
CA GLY A 16 -15.47 -24.16 -2.78
C GLY A 16 -16.05 -25.21 -3.73
N ASN A 17 -15.22 -26.12 -4.24
CA ASN A 17 -15.65 -27.16 -5.17
C ASN A 17 -16.67 -28.15 -4.57
N LYS A 18 -16.67 -28.32 -3.26
CA LYS A 18 -17.57 -29.23 -2.51
C LYS A 18 -18.21 -28.59 -1.27
N GLY A 19 -18.44 -27.28 -1.32
CA GLY A 19 -19.03 -26.53 -0.22
C GLY A 19 -18.26 -25.24 0.06
N TYR A 20 -18.26 -24.78 1.31
CA TYR A 20 -17.53 -23.59 1.70
C TYR A 20 -16.02 -23.80 1.68
N LEU A 21 -15.26 -22.77 1.30
CA LEU A 21 -13.85 -22.70 1.63
C LEU A 21 -13.67 -22.66 3.15
N TYR A 22 -12.58 -23.22 3.64
CA TYR A 22 -12.28 -23.25 5.06
C TYR A 22 -10.79 -23.11 5.34
N MET A 23 -10.48 -22.80 6.57
CA MET A 23 -9.14 -22.91 7.14
C MET A 23 -9.17 -23.80 8.37
N LEU A 24 -8.03 -24.38 8.70
CA LEU A 24 -7.86 -25.07 9.96
C LEU A 24 -7.47 -24.08 11.07
N SER A 25 -8.15 -24.17 12.21
CA SER A 25 -7.72 -23.48 13.41
C SER A 25 -6.43 -24.12 13.97
N SER A 26 -5.82 -23.48 14.98
CA SER A 26 -4.68 -24.07 15.70
C SER A 26 -5.01 -25.40 16.38
N THR A 27 -6.28 -25.69 16.61
CA THR A 27 -6.78 -26.97 17.17
C THR A 27 -7.15 -27.99 16.12
N GLY A 28 -7.00 -27.66 14.81
CA GLY A 28 -7.36 -28.54 13.70
C GLY A 28 -8.84 -28.52 13.31
N GLU A 29 -9.64 -27.64 13.89
CA GLU A 29 -11.05 -27.50 13.53
C GLU A 29 -11.25 -26.65 12.27
N LYS A 30 -12.19 -27.06 11.41
CA LYS A 30 -12.54 -26.31 10.19
C LYS A 30 -13.28 -25.03 10.53
N GLN A 31 -12.73 -23.91 10.10
CA GLN A 31 -13.34 -22.59 10.16
C GLN A 31 -13.77 -22.19 8.74
N TYR A 32 -15.07 -22.08 8.51
CA TYR A 32 -15.63 -21.84 7.18
C TYR A 32 -15.78 -20.36 6.88
N PHE A 33 -15.35 -19.95 5.67
CA PHE A 33 -15.61 -18.61 5.15
C PHE A 33 -17.09 -18.45 4.81
N LYS A 34 -17.64 -17.30 5.12
CA LYS A 34 -19.06 -16.96 4.92
C LYS A 34 -19.20 -15.58 4.30
N ALA A 35 -20.44 -15.15 4.09
CA ALA A 35 -20.73 -13.78 3.67
C ALA A 35 -20.04 -12.76 4.59
N GLY A 36 -19.43 -11.74 3.99
CA GLY A 36 -18.63 -10.71 4.65
C GLY A 36 -17.16 -11.08 4.90
N ASP A 37 -16.76 -12.33 4.71
CA ASP A 37 -15.34 -12.71 4.79
C ASP A 37 -14.61 -12.45 3.48
N VAL A 38 -13.29 -12.30 3.56
CA VAL A 38 -12.43 -12.17 2.39
C VAL A 38 -12.44 -13.46 1.57
N HIS A 39 -12.64 -13.35 0.28
CA HIS A 39 -12.55 -14.45 -0.65
C HIS A 39 -11.07 -14.70 -1.00
N PHE A 40 -10.41 -15.58 -0.26
CA PHE A 40 -9.10 -16.10 -0.63
C PHE A 40 -9.24 -17.10 -1.78
N VAL A 41 -8.36 -16.97 -2.77
CA VAL A 41 -8.39 -17.85 -3.95
C VAL A 41 -7.75 -19.18 -3.58
N ASN A 42 -8.52 -20.25 -3.68
CA ASN A 42 -8.01 -21.61 -3.58
C ASN A 42 -7.34 -21.99 -4.92
N LEU A 43 -6.02 -22.15 -4.91
CA LEU A 43 -5.22 -22.50 -6.08
C LEU A 43 -4.93 -23.99 -6.16
N TYR A 44 -5.03 -24.70 -5.05
CA TYR A 44 -4.65 -26.10 -4.96
C TYR A 44 -5.58 -26.91 -4.06
N ASP A 45 -6.25 -27.90 -4.66
CA ASP A 45 -7.04 -28.92 -3.95
C ASP A 45 -6.26 -30.25 -3.91
N ASP A 46 -6.00 -30.77 -2.73
CA ASP A 46 -5.42 -32.11 -2.61
C ASP A 46 -6.52 -33.18 -2.49
N VAL A 47 -6.84 -33.76 -3.64
CA VAL A 47 -7.88 -34.81 -3.71
C VAL A 47 -7.47 -36.09 -2.96
N LYS A 48 -6.15 -36.34 -2.79
CA LYS A 48 -5.66 -37.57 -2.13
C LYS A 48 -5.82 -37.50 -0.61
N THR A 49 -5.63 -36.31 -0.04
CA THR A 49 -5.79 -36.07 1.39
C THR A 49 -7.20 -35.59 1.76
N ASN A 50 -8.07 -35.42 0.75
CA ASN A 50 -9.43 -34.86 0.89
C ASN A 50 -9.45 -33.40 1.42
N ASP A 51 -8.36 -32.64 1.20
CA ASP A 51 -8.23 -31.21 1.54
C ASP A 51 -8.81 -30.34 0.42
N ILE A 52 -10.10 -30.57 0.14
CA ILE A 52 -10.83 -29.83 -0.91
C ILE A 52 -11.43 -28.58 -0.28
N GLY A 53 -11.05 -27.42 -0.84
CA GLY A 53 -11.51 -26.12 -0.36
C GLY A 53 -10.81 -25.61 0.91
N GLU A 54 -9.70 -26.23 1.31
CA GLU A 54 -8.85 -25.71 2.37
C GLU A 54 -7.96 -24.58 1.82
N ILE A 55 -7.96 -23.44 2.51
CA ILE A 55 -7.03 -22.35 2.23
C ILE A 55 -5.81 -22.49 3.16
N ASN A 56 -4.66 -22.82 2.57
CA ASN A 56 -3.43 -23.07 3.30
C ASN A 56 -2.19 -22.50 2.58
N GLU A 57 -0.99 -22.90 3.00
CA GLU A 57 0.28 -22.39 2.43
C GLU A 57 0.47 -22.77 0.95
N LYS A 58 -0.17 -23.83 0.45
CA LYS A 58 -0.09 -24.23 -0.96
C LYS A 58 -0.81 -23.26 -1.90
N ASP A 59 -1.70 -22.41 -1.36
CA ASP A 59 -2.41 -21.36 -2.11
C ASP A 59 -1.62 -20.03 -2.18
N MET A 60 -0.41 -20.01 -1.64
CA MET A 60 0.44 -18.84 -1.76
C MET A 60 0.95 -18.67 -3.19
N THR A 61 0.89 -17.43 -3.67
CA THR A 61 1.38 -17.06 -5.00
C THR A 61 2.02 -15.68 -4.96
N ILE A 62 2.71 -15.29 -6.01
CA ILE A 62 3.26 -13.94 -6.15
C ILE A 62 2.09 -12.97 -6.28
N ILE A 63 2.05 -11.95 -5.45
CA ILE A 63 0.97 -10.96 -5.37
C ILE A 63 1.41 -9.54 -5.73
N GLY A 64 2.70 -9.32 -6.00
CA GLY A 64 3.25 -8.02 -6.39
C GLY A 64 4.74 -8.08 -6.69
N ASN A 65 5.26 -7.02 -7.28
CA ASN A 65 6.69 -6.84 -7.57
C ASN A 65 7.16 -5.52 -6.94
N PRO A 66 8.00 -5.54 -5.90
CA PRO A 66 8.48 -4.31 -5.25
C PRO A 66 9.54 -3.57 -6.04
N ASN A 67 10.09 -4.19 -7.10
CA ASN A 67 11.12 -3.54 -7.91
C ASN A 67 10.48 -2.63 -8.97
N PRO A 68 10.87 -1.36 -9.04
CA PRO A 68 10.36 -0.47 -10.07
C PRO A 68 10.87 -0.85 -11.46
N ASP A 69 10.02 -0.69 -12.47
CA ASP A 69 10.40 -0.83 -13.87
C ASP A 69 11.32 0.30 -14.32
N ILE A 70 11.02 1.52 -13.85
CA ILE A 70 11.80 2.72 -14.18
C ILE A 70 11.86 3.62 -12.95
N TYR A 71 13.03 4.10 -12.61
CA TYR A 71 13.24 5.10 -11.57
C TYR A 71 14.37 6.05 -11.91
N GLY A 72 14.37 7.23 -11.32
CA GLY A 72 15.44 8.20 -11.55
C GLY A 72 15.14 9.60 -11.06
N ASN A 73 15.99 10.50 -11.49
CA ASN A 73 15.92 11.92 -11.15
C ASN A 73 15.97 12.76 -12.41
N ILE A 74 15.20 13.83 -12.43
CA ILE A 74 15.21 14.86 -13.49
C ILE A 74 15.59 16.19 -12.84
N PHE A 75 16.63 16.83 -13.37
CA PHE A 75 17.03 18.15 -12.92
C PHE A 75 16.88 19.17 -14.06
N ALA A 76 16.28 20.31 -13.74
CA ALA A 76 16.18 21.43 -14.65
C ALA A 76 16.79 22.68 -14.00
N VAL A 77 17.59 23.41 -14.77
CA VAL A 77 18.16 24.71 -14.38
C VAL A 77 17.72 25.75 -15.39
N LEU A 78 16.95 26.71 -14.93
CA LEU A 78 16.42 27.79 -15.73
C LEU A 78 17.08 29.11 -15.31
N ASN A 79 17.76 29.78 -16.25
CA ASN A 79 18.41 31.06 -15.99
C ASN A 79 17.67 32.16 -16.75
N TYR A 80 17.29 33.20 -16.03
CA TYR A 80 16.70 34.40 -16.62
C TYR A 80 17.26 35.66 -15.95
N LYS A 81 18.04 36.42 -16.70
CA LYS A 81 18.78 37.59 -16.18
C LYS A 81 19.59 37.20 -14.93
N ASN A 82 19.24 37.79 -13.77
CA ASN A 82 19.91 37.54 -12.50
C ASN A 82 19.26 36.44 -11.68
N PHE A 83 18.24 35.77 -12.21
CA PHE A 83 17.53 34.67 -11.53
C PHE A 83 18.00 33.32 -12.05
N THR A 84 18.20 32.38 -11.15
CA THR A 84 18.43 30.97 -11.45
C THR A 84 17.39 30.16 -10.68
N LEU A 85 16.58 29.38 -11.38
CA LEU A 85 15.64 28.42 -10.82
C LEU A 85 16.16 27.01 -11.05
N ASN A 86 16.37 26.27 -9.96
CA ASN A 86 16.72 24.86 -10.00
C ASN A 86 15.49 24.05 -9.57
N LEU A 87 15.15 23.03 -10.36
CA LEU A 87 14.08 22.08 -10.11
C LEU A 87 14.65 20.69 -10.10
N GLY A 88 14.35 19.93 -9.05
CA GLY A 88 14.72 18.52 -8.93
C GLY A 88 13.49 17.66 -8.73
N PHE A 89 13.31 16.66 -9.61
CA PHE A 89 12.23 15.69 -9.52
C PHE A 89 12.81 14.30 -9.29
N ASN A 90 12.16 13.53 -8.42
CA ASN A 90 12.39 12.08 -8.29
C ASN A 90 11.17 11.35 -8.78
N TYR A 91 11.36 10.19 -9.40
CA TYR A 91 10.26 9.33 -9.80
C TYR A 91 10.61 7.86 -9.65
N SER A 92 9.60 7.04 -9.39
CA SER A 92 9.63 5.59 -9.42
C SER A 92 8.31 5.12 -10.03
N LEU A 93 8.36 4.16 -10.95
CA LEU A 93 7.19 3.69 -11.69
C LEU A 93 7.19 2.17 -11.77
N GLY A 94 6.02 1.54 -11.60
CA GLY A 94 5.82 0.11 -11.79
C GLY A 94 6.20 -0.76 -10.60
N ASN A 95 6.43 -0.19 -9.43
CA ASN A 95 6.67 -0.95 -8.21
C ASN A 95 5.41 -1.08 -7.36
N ASP A 96 5.24 -2.26 -6.78
CA ASP A 96 4.20 -2.51 -5.77
C ASP A 96 4.74 -2.29 -4.36
N VAL A 97 3.89 -1.76 -3.49
CA VAL A 97 4.23 -1.42 -2.11
C VAL A 97 3.24 -2.06 -1.15
N TYR A 98 3.73 -2.68 -0.08
CA TYR A 98 2.89 -3.18 1.00
C TYR A 98 2.50 -2.06 1.95
N ASN A 99 1.22 -1.67 1.94
CA ASN A 99 0.70 -0.66 2.85
C ASN A 99 0.45 -1.24 4.25
N TYR A 100 1.52 -1.28 5.05
CA TYR A 100 1.49 -1.82 6.41
C TYR A 100 0.57 -1.03 7.35
N GLN A 101 0.58 0.30 7.27
CA GLN A 101 -0.31 1.13 8.10
C GLN A 101 -1.78 0.81 7.82
N ARG A 102 -2.16 0.71 6.55
CA ARG A 102 -3.51 0.36 6.15
C ARG A 102 -3.88 -1.03 6.65
N SER A 103 -2.99 -2.02 6.57
CA SER A 103 -3.26 -3.37 7.05
C SER A 103 -3.57 -3.44 8.55
N ILE A 104 -2.98 -2.56 9.36
CA ILE A 104 -3.27 -2.45 10.80
C ILE A 104 -4.55 -1.66 11.04
N LEU A 105 -4.70 -0.49 10.42
CA LEU A 105 -5.79 0.45 10.67
C LEU A 105 -7.14 -0.01 10.08
N GLU A 106 -7.11 -0.93 9.10
CA GLU A 106 -8.29 -1.51 8.46
C GLU A 106 -8.44 -3.02 8.74
N SER A 107 -7.74 -3.53 9.74
CA SER A 107 -7.78 -4.95 10.10
C SER A 107 -9.13 -5.39 10.67
N GLU A 108 -9.85 -4.50 11.33
CA GLU A 108 -11.13 -4.75 12.03
C GLU A 108 -11.07 -5.94 13.01
N SER A 109 -9.87 -6.29 13.47
CA SER A 109 -9.60 -7.44 14.33
C SER A 109 -9.43 -7.10 15.81
N ASN A 110 -9.32 -5.81 16.13
CA ASN A 110 -9.02 -5.28 17.47
C ASN A 110 -9.74 -3.95 17.76
N PHE A 111 -9.47 -3.35 18.92
CA PHE A 111 -10.06 -2.07 19.35
C PHE A 111 -9.16 -0.86 19.11
N PHE A 112 -8.18 -0.96 18.24
CA PHE A 112 -7.34 0.19 17.88
C PHE A 112 -8.10 1.19 17.02
N ASN A 113 -7.55 2.41 16.90
CA ASN A 113 -8.06 3.42 15.99
C ASN A 113 -8.06 2.87 14.54
N GLN A 114 -9.06 3.25 13.79
CA GLN A 114 -9.30 2.77 12.43
C GLN A 114 -9.43 3.95 11.47
N THR A 115 -9.20 3.70 10.19
CA THR A 115 -9.52 4.68 9.14
C THR A 115 -11.03 4.76 8.91
N THR A 116 -11.47 5.82 8.23
CA THR A 116 -12.88 5.96 7.84
C THR A 116 -13.31 4.92 6.80
N ALA A 117 -12.37 4.28 6.10
CA ALA A 117 -12.66 3.24 5.12
C ALA A 117 -13.46 2.08 5.71
N VAL A 118 -13.21 1.73 6.99
CA VAL A 118 -13.94 0.66 7.69
C VAL A 118 -15.43 0.94 7.89
N THR A 119 -15.88 2.18 7.67
CA THR A 119 -17.33 2.48 7.69
C THR A 119 -18.09 1.78 6.56
N ASN A 120 -17.39 1.43 5.47
CA ASN A 120 -17.93 0.69 4.33
C ASN A 120 -17.89 -0.83 4.50
N ARG A 121 -17.52 -1.34 5.69
CA ARG A 121 -17.44 -2.78 5.94
C ARG A 121 -18.76 -3.48 5.63
N TRP A 122 -18.67 -4.74 5.27
CA TRP A 122 -19.83 -5.58 5.06
C TRP A 122 -20.65 -5.73 6.35
N ARG A 123 -21.98 -5.55 6.27
CA ARG A 123 -22.91 -5.57 7.41
C ARG A 123 -24.14 -6.43 7.20
N TYR A 124 -24.53 -6.67 5.95
CA TYR A 124 -25.73 -7.43 5.63
C TYR A 124 -25.57 -8.18 4.30
N GLU A 125 -26.32 -9.26 4.20
CA GLU A 125 -26.37 -10.14 3.02
C GLU A 125 -26.69 -9.37 1.74
N GLY A 126 -25.87 -9.56 0.71
CA GLY A 126 -26.01 -8.88 -0.56
C GLY A 126 -25.28 -7.53 -0.67
N GLN A 127 -24.70 -7.00 0.40
CA GLN A 127 -23.89 -5.79 0.33
C GLN A 127 -22.61 -6.05 -0.48
N ILE A 128 -22.36 -5.21 -1.49
CA ILE A 128 -21.14 -5.22 -2.31
C ILE A 128 -20.15 -4.22 -1.69
N THR A 129 -19.02 -4.72 -1.24
CA THR A 129 -17.94 -3.94 -0.65
C THR A 129 -16.63 -4.73 -0.74
N ASP A 130 -15.50 -4.03 -0.70
CA ASP A 130 -14.14 -4.58 -0.60
C ASP A 130 -13.62 -4.66 0.84
N VAL A 131 -14.38 -4.11 1.79
CA VAL A 131 -14.04 -4.13 3.22
C VAL A 131 -14.83 -5.27 3.91
N PRO A 132 -14.15 -6.27 4.50
CA PRO A 132 -14.81 -7.41 5.10
C PRO A 132 -15.65 -7.02 6.31
N ARG A 133 -16.37 -7.99 6.87
CA ARG A 133 -17.06 -7.83 8.13
C ARG A 133 -16.08 -7.72 9.30
N LEU A 134 -16.48 -7.02 10.35
CA LEU A 134 -15.74 -6.98 11.61
C LEU A 134 -15.59 -8.40 12.18
N SER A 135 -14.38 -8.79 12.49
CA SER A 135 -14.04 -10.10 13.06
C SER A 135 -13.05 -9.93 14.22
N TYR A 136 -13.58 -9.86 15.44
CA TYR A 136 -12.72 -9.77 16.63
C TYR A 136 -11.75 -10.96 16.69
N LYS A 137 -10.47 -10.69 16.91
CA LYS A 137 -9.35 -11.65 16.84
C LYS A 137 -9.11 -12.28 15.46
N ASP A 138 -9.85 -11.89 14.46
CA ASP A 138 -9.67 -12.30 13.06
C ASP A 138 -9.41 -13.80 12.85
N VAL A 139 -10.33 -14.61 13.35
CA VAL A 139 -10.21 -16.09 13.36
C VAL A 139 -9.97 -16.68 11.97
N LEU A 140 -10.54 -16.08 10.93
CA LEU A 140 -10.39 -16.50 9.53
C LEU A 140 -9.23 -15.76 8.81
N GLY A 141 -8.56 -14.83 9.49
CA GLY A 141 -7.45 -14.08 8.90
C GLY A 141 -7.86 -13.17 7.76
N ASN A 142 -9.01 -12.50 7.85
CA ASN A 142 -9.43 -11.51 6.85
C ASN A 142 -8.42 -10.36 6.68
N SER A 143 -7.66 -10.05 7.73
CA SER A 143 -6.61 -9.03 7.75
C SER A 143 -5.21 -9.55 7.43
N ARG A 144 -5.05 -10.86 7.14
CA ARG A 144 -3.73 -11.43 6.85
C ARG A 144 -3.05 -10.75 5.67
N PHE A 145 -1.72 -10.89 5.60
CA PHE A 145 -0.94 -10.46 4.45
C PHE A 145 -1.51 -11.04 3.15
N SER A 146 -1.90 -10.17 2.24
CA SER A 146 -2.53 -10.51 0.96
C SER A 146 -2.43 -9.33 -0.02
N ASP A 147 -2.86 -9.55 -1.25
CA ASP A 147 -2.92 -8.50 -2.30
C ASP A 147 -3.87 -7.34 -1.97
N ARG A 148 -4.74 -7.48 -0.97
CA ARG A 148 -5.56 -6.35 -0.45
C ARG A 148 -4.73 -5.19 0.08
N TRP A 149 -3.52 -5.45 0.53
CA TRP A 149 -2.61 -4.49 1.13
C TRP A 149 -1.46 -4.09 0.22
N ILE A 150 -1.44 -4.65 -1.00
CA ILE A 150 -0.46 -4.32 -2.03
C ILE A 150 -1.06 -3.22 -2.89
N GLU A 151 -0.32 -2.13 -3.05
CA GLU A 151 -0.75 -0.94 -3.78
C GLU A 151 0.32 -0.52 -4.79
N ASP A 152 -0.11 0.22 -5.81
CA ASP A 152 0.82 0.87 -6.74
C ASP A 152 1.64 1.92 -5.99
N GLY A 153 2.94 1.67 -5.88
CA GLY A 153 3.92 2.55 -5.27
C GLY A 153 4.51 3.59 -6.22
N SER A 154 4.00 3.70 -7.43
CA SER A 154 4.48 4.67 -8.41
C SER A 154 4.29 6.11 -7.93
N TYR A 155 5.30 6.93 -8.14
CA TYR A 155 5.23 8.34 -7.76
C TYR A 155 6.11 9.24 -8.63
N LEU A 156 5.74 10.51 -8.67
CA LEU A 156 6.55 11.64 -9.13
C LEU A 156 6.59 12.69 -8.04
N ARG A 157 7.77 13.04 -7.56
CA ARG A 157 7.98 14.02 -6.48
C ARG A 157 8.79 15.21 -6.93
N LEU A 158 8.30 16.42 -6.63
CA LEU A 158 9.12 17.63 -6.72
C LEU A 158 9.98 17.73 -5.45
N LYS A 159 11.20 17.18 -5.58
CA LYS A 159 12.14 17.01 -4.46
C LYS A 159 12.75 18.32 -4.01
N THR A 160 13.15 19.16 -4.95
CA THR A 160 13.84 20.42 -4.65
C THR A 160 13.39 21.51 -5.60
N VAL A 161 13.09 22.68 -5.05
CA VAL A 161 12.93 23.93 -5.78
C VAL A 161 13.82 24.98 -5.13
N LYS A 162 14.77 25.52 -5.88
CA LYS A 162 15.65 26.57 -5.39
C LYS A 162 15.65 27.74 -6.34
N LEU A 163 15.25 28.89 -5.87
CA LEU A 163 15.33 30.16 -6.57
C LEU A 163 16.51 30.99 -6.03
N THR A 164 17.44 31.34 -6.89
CA THR A 164 18.59 32.18 -6.55
C THR A 164 18.47 33.49 -7.32
N TYR A 165 18.71 34.60 -6.64
CA TYR A 165 18.82 35.92 -7.22
C TYR A 165 20.26 36.47 -7.02
N ASN A 166 20.97 36.68 -8.08
CA ASN A 166 22.29 37.31 -8.06
C ASN A 166 22.13 38.82 -8.14
N VAL A 167 22.34 39.49 -7.00
CA VAL A 167 22.20 40.93 -6.92
C VAL A 167 23.31 41.60 -7.70
N PRO A 168 23.02 42.50 -8.67
CA PRO A 168 24.04 43.22 -9.38
C PRO A 168 24.68 44.25 -8.43
N VAL A 169 25.82 43.89 -7.87
CA VAL A 169 26.56 44.74 -6.94
C VAL A 169 27.72 45.40 -7.68
N ASN A 170 27.86 46.71 -7.46
CA ASN A 170 28.94 47.48 -8.05
C ASN A 170 29.74 48.23 -6.97
N LEU A 171 30.22 47.49 -5.97
CA LEU A 171 30.98 48.02 -4.84
C LEU A 171 32.41 47.48 -4.84
N SER A 172 33.40 48.31 -4.64
CA SER A 172 34.83 47.94 -4.70
C SER A 172 35.24 46.91 -3.64
N TRP A 173 34.49 46.83 -2.53
CA TRP A 173 34.76 45.90 -1.42
C TRP A 173 33.88 44.63 -1.45
N LEU A 174 32.84 44.59 -2.30
CA LEU A 174 31.90 43.44 -2.41
C LEU A 174 31.84 42.94 -3.85
N GLN A 175 32.37 41.77 -4.09
CA GLN A 175 32.50 41.18 -5.45
C GLN A 175 31.22 40.48 -5.93
N GLY A 176 30.29 40.15 -5.05
CA GLY A 176 29.01 39.52 -5.39
C GLY A 176 28.14 39.29 -4.17
N LEU A 177 26.84 39.33 -4.40
CA LEU A 177 25.81 39.01 -3.41
C LEU A 177 24.75 38.13 -4.07
N SER A 178 24.45 37.00 -3.48
CA SER A 178 23.36 36.14 -3.92
C SER A 178 22.40 35.89 -2.77
N ILE A 179 21.11 35.98 -3.06
CA ILE A 179 20.03 35.65 -2.15
C ILE A 179 19.31 34.45 -2.74
N TRP A 180 18.99 33.45 -1.93
CA TRP A 180 18.29 32.28 -2.40
C TRP A 180 17.23 31.82 -1.40
N ALA A 181 16.21 31.15 -1.94
CA ALA A 181 15.20 30.42 -1.19
C ALA A 181 15.11 29.01 -1.74
N GLU A 182 14.98 28.05 -0.86
CA GLU A 182 14.88 26.63 -1.21
C GLU A 182 13.75 25.96 -0.46
N ALA A 183 13.01 25.11 -1.15
CA ALA A 183 11.99 24.25 -0.57
C ALA A 183 12.20 22.82 -1.04
N ASN A 184 12.02 21.87 -0.13
CA ASN A 184 12.19 20.44 -0.42
C ASN A 184 10.88 19.68 -0.19
N ASN A 185 10.68 18.62 -0.98
CA ASN A 185 9.52 17.72 -0.89
C ASN A 185 8.17 18.46 -0.98
N LEU A 186 8.04 19.40 -1.93
CA LEU A 186 6.88 20.29 -2.02
C LEU A 186 5.58 19.54 -2.31
N PHE A 187 5.60 18.56 -3.21
CA PHE A 187 4.46 17.70 -3.49
C PHE A 187 4.88 16.36 -4.08
N THR A 188 4.02 15.37 -3.92
CA THR A 188 4.15 14.05 -4.51
C THR A 188 2.85 13.70 -5.23
N ILE A 189 2.96 13.25 -6.48
CA ILE A 189 1.84 12.70 -7.27
C ILE A 189 1.96 11.19 -7.17
N THR A 190 0.96 10.52 -6.60
CA THR A 190 0.92 9.07 -6.41
C THR A 190 -0.51 8.59 -6.24
N HIS A 191 -0.75 7.29 -6.47
CA HIS A 191 -2.00 6.61 -6.13
C HIS A 191 -1.89 5.83 -4.80
N TYR A 192 -0.72 5.81 -4.19
CA TYR A 192 -0.50 5.16 -2.91
C TYR A 192 -1.34 5.82 -1.81
N LEU A 193 -2.07 5.02 -1.04
CA LEU A 193 -2.96 5.49 0.03
C LEU A 193 -2.27 5.71 1.38
N GLY A 194 -1.00 5.29 1.50
CA GLY A 194 -0.18 5.55 2.68
C GLY A 194 0.39 6.98 2.70
N SER A 195 1.15 7.29 3.72
CA SER A 195 1.69 8.65 3.95
C SER A 195 2.80 9.02 2.97
N ASP A 196 3.68 8.09 2.60
CA ASP A 196 4.81 8.34 1.69
C ASP A 196 5.18 7.06 0.91
N PRO A 197 5.10 7.05 -0.43
CA PRO A 197 5.48 5.90 -1.25
C PRO A 197 7.00 5.66 -1.28
N GLU A 198 7.83 6.66 -0.94
CA GLU A 198 9.29 6.55 -0.87
C GLU A 198 9.76 6.00 0.48
N PHE A 199 8.88 5.91 1.48
CA PHE A 199 9.25 5.47 2.82
C PHE A 199 9.63 3.99 2.85
N SER A 200 10.74 3.68 3.51
CA SER A 200 11.17 2.32 3.78
C SER A 200 11.80 2.23 5.18
N ILE A 201 11.39 1.24 5.95
CA ILE A 201 11.96 1.00 7.30
C ILE A 201 13.42 0.50 7.23
N SER A 202 13.84 -0.02 6.09
CA SER A 202 15.19 -0.55 5.86
C SER A 202 15.60 -0.35 4.40
N ASN A 203 16.89 -0.43 4.13
CA ASN A 203 17.43 -0.37 2.77
C ASN A 203 17.02 -1.62 1.98
N GLY A 204 16.12 -1.46 1.03
CA GLY A 204 15.68 -2.53 0.14
C GLY A 204 14.22 -2.39 -0.29
N ALA A 205 13.94 -2.77 -1.52
CA ALA A 205 12.60 -2.65 -2.13
C ALA A 205 11.51 -3.42 -1.36
N LEU A 206 11.87 -4.53 -0.71
CA LEU A 206 10.93 -5.37 0.06
C LEU A 206 10.37 -4.68 1.31
N TYR A 207 11.00 -3.60 1.78
CA TYR A 207 10.59 -2.89 2.99
C TYR A 207 9.89 -1.56 2.69
N GLN A 208 9.67 -1.25 1.43
CA GLN A 208 8.94 -0.05 1.01
C GLN A 208 7.48 -0.11 1.51
N GLY A 209 6.96 1.02 1.99
CA GLY A 209 5.61 1.11 2.55
C GLY A 209 5.44 0.52 3.96
N ILE A 210 6.46 -0.13 4.52
CA ILE A 210 6.43 -0.57 5.92
C ILE A 210 6.78 0.63 6.80
N ASP A 211 5.75 1.41 7.12
CA ASP A 211 5.83 2.53 8.06
C ASP A 211 5.28 2.09 9.41
N ALA A 212 6.16 1.91 10.38
CA ALA A 212 5.80 1.52 11.75
C ALA A 212 5.33 2.72 12.61
N GLY A 213 4.95 3.83 11.99
CA GLY A 213 4.49 5.02 12.68
C GLY A 213 5.62 5.98 13.08
N ASN A 214 6.75 5.92 12.42
CA ASN A 214 7.76 6.97 12.54
C ASN A 214 7.22 8.23 11.87
N VAL A 215 6.92 9.21 12.68
CA VAL A 215 6.58 10.55 12.18
C VAL A 215 7.80 11.07 11.43
N ALA A 216 7.68 11.26 10.13
CA ALA A 216 8.65 12.05 9.39
C ALA A 216 8.58 13.48 9.93
N LEU A 217 9.63 13.90 10.62
CA LEU A 217 9.84 15.28 11.03
C LEU A 217 10.24 16.15 9.84
#